data_b9a341538d8160e2c911bd181806a1cb
#
_entry.id   b9a341538d8160e2c911bd181806a1cb
#
_cell.length_a   1.000
_cell.length_b   1.000
_cell.length_c   1.000
_cell.angle_alpha   90.00
_cell.angle_beta   90.00
_cell.angle_gamma   90.00
#
_symmetry.space_group_name_H-M   'P 1'
#
loop_
_entity.id
_entity.type
_entity.pdbx_description
1 polymer ?
#
loop_
_entity_poly.entity_id
_entity_poly.type
_entity_poly.pdbx_seq_one_letter_code
_entity_poly.pdbx_strand_id
1 'polypeptide(L)'
;MAELTIYTASHSLQGEEIRNSFDSKFAELYHDLDMGFSPVNFMLSWAPLPHNRARDNARETMIKLYSEIVRKRRAGNAKRDSHDMIWHLMDCKYKDGTQVPEHEIAGIMIALLMAGQHSSSSTIAWIILRLAQNPHLVEELLTEQKSVLGEHLPALTYEDLSKLPLHAQVVKETLRIHAPIHSIMRKVKQPLVVDGTNYVVPTSHNLMSSPGFSALLDTHFVNPLHWDPHRWDAGQLNYEEDDNDAEKIDYGWGVVSKGTNSPYLPFGAGRHRCIGEQFAYLQLQTILVAFVREFKLRNVNGSKDIIGTDYTSLFSRPLAPGVVEWERREKEL
;
A
#
# COMPACT_ATOMS: atom_id res chain seq x y z
N MET A 1 4.13 2.18 -13.30
CA MET A 1 3.47 1.58 -12.11
C MET A 1 2.47 2.52 -11.49
N ALA A 2 2.77 3.79 -11.25
CA ALA A 2 1.82 4.72 -10.64
C ALA A 2 0.46 4.79 -11.38
N GLU A 3 0.48 4.87 -12.69
CA GLU A 3 -0.75 4.88 -13.50
C GLU A 3 -1.57 3.58 -13.36
N LEU A 4 -0.91 2.43 -13.36
CA LEU A 4 -1.58 1.14 -13.17
C LEU A 4 -2.26 1.05 -11.81
N THR A 5 -1.56 1.44 -10.74
CA THR A 5 -2.09 1.34 -9.37
C THR A 5 -3.21 2.35 -9.11
N ILE A 6 -3.13 3.56 -9.66
CA ILE A 6 -4.21 4.55 -9.53
C ILE A 6 -5.46 4.10 -10.27
N TYR A 7 -5.32 3.50 -11.46
CA TYR A 7 -6.45 2.98 -12.22
C TYR A 7 -7.14 1.81 -11.51
N THR A 8 -6.39 0.87 -10.98
CA THR A 8 -6.96 -0.28 -10.25
C THR A 8 -7.59 0.15 -8.93
N ALA A 9 -6.94 1.03 -8.16
CA ALA A 9 -7.49 1.54 -6.92
C ALA A 9 -8.75 2.39 -7.14
N SER A 10 -8.77 3.26 -8.14
CA SER A 10 -9.95 4.07 -8.45
C SER A 10 -11.14 3.22 -8.87
N HIS A 11 -10.92 2.23 -9.74
CA HIS A 11 -11.99 1.34 -10.18
C HIS A 11 -12.57 0.53 -9.02
N SER A 12 -11.71 -0.08 -8.22
CA SER A 12 -12.14 -0.99 -7.15
C SER A 12 -12.70 -0.29 -5.92
N LEU A 13 -12.13 0.88 -5.55
CA LEU A 13 -12.50 1.57 -4.32
C LEU A 13 -13.50 2.71 -4.54
N GLN A 14 -13.48 3.35 -5.72
CA GLN A 14 -14.20 4.60 -5.95
C GLN A 14 -15.30 4.50 -7.00
N GLY A 15 -15.35 3.40 -7.74
CA GLY A 15 -16.36 3.12 -8.74
C GLY A 15 -16.04 3.66 -10.13
N GLU A 16 -16.86 3.24 -11.11
CA GLU A 16 -16.65 3.54 -12.53
C GLU A 16 -16.72 5.03 -12.86
N GLU A 17 -17.56 5.79 -12.18
CA GLU A 17 -17.71 7.23 -12.42
C GLU A 17 -16.39 7.98 -12.21
N ILE A 18 -15.69 7.64 -11.12
CA ILE A 18 -14.37 8.22 -10.84
C ILE A 18 -13.34 7.69 -11.84
N ARG A 19 -13.34 6.37 -12.09
CA ARG A 19 -12.44 5.74 -13.06
C ARG A 19 -12.54 6.41 -14.44
N ASN A 20 -13.76 6.70 -14.90
CA ASN A 20 -14.01 7.32 -16.18
C ASN A 20 -13.73 8.84 -16.21
N SER A 21 -13.59 9.47 -15.03
CA SER A 21 -13.21 10.88 -14.89
C SER A 21 -11.68 11.08 -14.88
N PHE A 22 -10.89 10.02 -14.97
CA PHE A 22 -9.43 10.09 -15.03
C PHE A 22 -8.98 10.61 -16.41
N ASP A 23 -8.92 11.91 -16.54
CA ASP A 23 -8.34 12.64 -17.64
C ASP A 23 -7.02 13.34 -17.22
N SER A 24 -6.43 14.08 -18.14
CA SER A 24 -5.21 14.86 -17.86
C SER A 24 -5.40 15.87 -16.73
N LYS A 25 -6.59 16.48 -16.63
CA LYS A 25 -6.91 17.45 -15.58
C LYS A 25 -6.98 16.79 -14.20
N PHE A 26 -7.55 15.60 -14.11
CA PHE A 26 -7.56 14.85 -12.85
C PHE A 26 -6.13 14.46 -12.42
N ALA A 27 -5.30 14.07 -13.40
CA ALA A 27 -3.89 13.76 -13.14
C ALA A 27 -3.11 14.97 -12.61
N GLU A 28 -3.37 16.19 -13.12
CA GLU A 28 -2.81 17.44 -12.61
C GLU A 28 -3.25 17.72 -11.16
N LEU A 29 -4.55 17.60 -10.87
CA LEU A 29 -5.07 17.76 -9.52
C LEU A 29 -4.44 16.77 -8.53
N TYR A 30 -4.27 15.52 -8.98
CA TYR A 30 -3.61 14.49 -8.18
C TYR A 30 -2.15 14.82 -7.91
N HIS A 31 -1.42 15.29 -8.93
CA HIS A 31 -0.03 15.72 -8.81
C HIS A 31 0.11 16.88 -7.80
N ASP A 32 -0.75 17.88 -7.87
CA ASP A 32 -0.75 19.02 -6.96
C ASP A 32 -1.00 18.59 -5.49
N LEU A 33 -1.86 17.59 -5.28
CA LEU A 33 -2.04 16.98 -3.96
C LEU A 33 -0.78 16.24 -3.50
N ASP A 34 -0.13 15.50 -4.39
CA ASP A 34 1.08 14.72 -4.09
C ASP A 34 2.23 15.61 -3.61
N MET A 35 2.39 16.79 -4.20
CA MET A 35 3.37 17.78 -3.76
C MET A 35 3.21 18.21 -2.30
N GLY A 36 2.04 17.94 -1.69
CA GLY A 36 1.79 18.14 -0.26
C GLY A 36 2.54 17.18 0.68
N PHE A 37 3.09 16.07 0.20
CA PHE A 37 3.78 15.07 1.02
C PHE A 37 5.29 15.30 1.19
N SER A 38 5.78 16.50 0.87
CA SER A 38 7.18 16.85 1.11
C SER A 38 7.42 17.17 2.61
N PRO A 39 8.65 16.93 3.15
CA PRO A 39 8.98 17.29 4.54
C PRO A 39 8.75 18.78 4.85
N VAL A 40 9.03 19.66 3.91
CA VAL A 40 8.79 21.11 4.07
C VAL A 40 7.30 21.40 4.28
N ASN A 41 6.42 20.71 3.56
CA ASN A 41 4.98 20.89 3.70
C ASN A 41 4.43 20.33 5.01
N PHE A 42 5.04 19.26 5.56
CA PHE A 42 4.70 18.81 6.91
C PHE A 42 5.03 19.84 7.98
N MET A 43 6.16 20.54 7.84
CA MET A 43 6.61 21.53 8.80
C MET A 43 5.90 22.89 8.62
N LEU A 44 5.61 23.29 7.37
CA LEU A 44 5.10 24.61 6.98
C LEU A 44 3.82 24.50 6.15
N SER A 45 2.92 23.59 6.50
CA SER A 45 1.67 23.32 5.75
C SER A 45 0.75 24.54 5.62
N TRP A 46 0.86 25.49 6.53
CA TRP A 46 0.08 26.72 6.58
C TRP A 46 0.71 27.88 5.77
N ALA A 47 1.98 27.76 5.36
CA ALA A 47 2.67 28.84 4.65
C ALA A 47 2.06 29.04 3.24
N PRO A 48 1.84 30.28 2.79
CA PRO A 48 1.21 30.57 1.50
C PRO A 48 2.18 30.42 0.32
N LEU A 49 2.86 29.26 0.27
CA LEU A 49 3.76 28.90 -0.81
C LEU A 49 2.97 28.53 -2.08
N PRO A 50 3.51 28.73 -3.30
CA PRO A 50 2.80 28.40 -4.53
C PRO A 50 2.26 26.97 -4.57
N HIS A 51 3.08 25.99 -4.18
CA HIS A 51 2.69 24.58 -4.15
C HIS A 51 1.64 24.27 -3.08
N ASN A 52 1.64 24.95 -1.92
CA ASN A 52 0.57 24.82 -0.92
C ASN A 52 -0.76 25.34 -1.45
N ARG A 53 -0.74 26.45 -2.20
CA ARG A 53 -1.96 26.98 -2.86
C ARG A 53 -2.47 26.04 -3.94
N ALA A 54 -1.58 25.47 -4.77
CA ALA A 54 -1.95 24.47 -5.77
C ALA A 54 -2.60 23.24 -5.12
N ARG A 55 -1.99 22.68 -4.09
CA ARG A 55 -2.54 21.59 -3.28
C ARG A 55 -3.94 21.91 -2.73
N ASP A 56 -4.11 23.08 -2.12
CA ASP A 56 -5.38 23.46 -1.50
C ASP A 56 -6.47 23.63 -2.57
N ASN A 57 -6.16 24.26 -3.70
CA ASN A 57 -7.07 24.39 -4.84
C ASN A 57 -7.44 23.01 -5.44
N ALA A 58 -6.47 22.11 -5.57
CA ALA A 58 -6.70 20.75 -6.04
C ALA A 58 -7.63 19.99 -5.08
N ARG A 59 -7.38 20.08 -3.76
CA ARG A 59 -8.23 19.50 -2.74
C ARG A 59 -9.67 20.01 -2.81
N GLU A 60 -9.86 21.32 -2.93
CA GLU A 60 -11.21 21.92 -3.05
C GLU A 60 -11.92 21.45 -4.31
N THR A 61 -11.22 21.38 -5.44
CA THR A 61 -11.77 20.92 -6.71
C THR A 61 -12.21 19.47 -6.62
N MET A 62 -11.38 18.60 -6.04
CA MET A 62 -11.73 17.19 -5.86
C MET A 62 -12.87 16.99 -4.85
N ILE A 63 -12.93 17.78 -3.76
CA ILE A 63 -14.06 17.74 -2.83
C ILE A 63 -15.37 18.09 -3.56
N LYS A 64 -15.38 19.10 -4.42
CA LYS A 64 -16.56 19.46 -5.22
C LYS A 64 -17.00 18.32 -6.13
N LEU A 65 -16.05 17.69 -6.83
CA LEU A 65 -16.29 16.55 -7.71
C LEU A 65 -16.92 15.37 -6.96
N TYR A 66 -16.30 14.92 -5.88
CA TYR A 66 -16.83 13.81 -5.09
C TYR A 66 -18.17 14.14 -4.43
N SER A 67 -18.35 15.35 -3.92
CA SER A 67 -19.63 15.80 -3.34
C SER A 67 -20.74 15.81 -4.38
N GLU A 68 -20.45 16.16 -5.62
CA GLU A 68 -21.42 16.10 -6.71
C GLU A 68 -21.85 14.66 -7.03
N ILE A 69 -20.90 13.71 -7.04
CA ILE A 69 -21.19 12.29 -7.23
C ILE A 69 -22.09 11.78 -6.09
N VAL A 70 -21.73 12.07 -4.83
CA VAL A 70 -22.54 11.68 -3.66
C VAL A 70 -23.97 12.24 -3.78
N ARG A 71 -24.13 13.51 -4.16
CA ARG A 71 -25.45 14.13 -4.38
C ARG A 71 -26.26 13.43 -5.46
N LYS A 72 -25.64 13.17 -6.62
CA LYS A 72 -26.28 12.45 -7.73
C LYS A 72 -26.76 11.06 -7.29
N ARG A 73 -25.93 10.33 -6.54
CA ARG A 73 -26.27 9.01 -6.00
C ARG A 73 -27.40 9.07 -4.97
N ARG A 74 -27.39 10.06 -4.06
CA ARG A 74 -28.48 10.28 -3.07
C ARG A 74 -29.80 10.66 -3.75
N ALA A 75 -29.76 11.38 -4.85
CA ALA A 75 -30.95 11.74 -5.64
C ALA A 75 -31.55 10.55 -6.43
N GLY A 76 -30.98 9.34 -6.32
CA GLY A 76 -31.45 8.16 -7.04
C GLY A 76 -31.08 8.12 -8.52
N ASN A 77 -30.18 9.00 -8.97
CA ASN A 77 -29.78 9.11 -10.38
C ASN A 77 -28.66 8.14 -10.78
N ALA A 78 -28.24 7.24 -9.88
CA ALA A 78 -27.26 6.22 -10.16
C ALA A 78 -27.76 4.84 -9.76
N LYS A 79 -27.55 3.84 -10.63
CA LYS A 79 -27.79 2.44 -10.27
C LYS A 79 -26.84 2.02 -9.16
N ARG A 80 -27.38 1.37 -8.13
CA ARG A 80 -26.59 0.79 -7.03
C ARG A 80 -26.03 -0.58 -7.45
N ASP A 81 -25.32 -0.62 -8.57
CA ASP A 81 -24.75 -1.86 -9.12
C ASP A 81 -23.33 -2.11 -8.63
N SER A 82 -22.72 -1.15 -7.94
CA SER A 82 -21.34 -1.23 -7.45
C SER A 82 -21.30 -1.26 -5.92
N HIS A 83 -20.38 -2.06 -5.38
CA HIS A 83 -20.06 -2.12 -3.96
C HIS A 83 -18.84 -1.26 -3.62
N ASP A 84 -18.69 -0.10 -4.26
CA ASP A 84 -17.58 0.82 -3.99
C ASP A 84 -17.70 1.51 -2.63
N MET A 85 -16.59 2.11 -2.20
CA MET A 85 -16.51 2.75 -0.88
C MET A 85 -17.42 3.97 -0.74
N ILE A 86 -17.78 4.64 -1.84
CA ILE A 86 -18.70 5.80 -1.78
C ILE A 86 -20.06 5.33 -1.30
N TRP A 87 -20.60 4.21 -1.83
CA TRP A 87 -21.87 3.65 -1.38
C TRP A 87 -21.81 3.23 0.09
N HIS A 88 -20.72 2.57 0.50
CA HIS A 88 -20.55 2.17 1.90
C HIS A 88 -20.50 3.38 2.83
N LEU A 89 -19.76 4.42 2.49
CA LEU A 89 -19.66 5.64 3.29
C LEU A 89 -20.99 6.42 3.35
N MET A 90 -21.78 6.39 2.27
CA MET A 90 -23.13 6.99 2.25
C MET A 90 -24.09 6.30 3.22
N ASP A 91 -23.91 5.00 3.45
CA ASP A 91 -24.73 4.23 4.41
C ASP A 91 -24.22 4.37 5.86
N CYS A 92 -22.98 4.82 6.05
CA CYS A 92 -22.40 5.00 7.39
C CYS A 92 -23.08 6.10 8.18
N LYS A 93 -23.16 5.87 9.50
CA LYS A 93 -23.65 6.84 10.47
C LYS A 93 -22.67 6.96 11.64
N TYR A 94 -22.59 8.13 12.19
CA TYR A 94 -21.91 8.35 13.47
C TYR A 94 -22.65 7.63 14.61
N LYS A 95 -22.00 7.51 15.77
CA LYS A 95 -22.58 6.86 16.96
C LYS A 95 -23.88 7.53 17.46
N ASP A 96 -24.05 8.80 17.14
CA ASP A 96 -25.28 9.58 17.45
C ASP A 96 -26.40 9.40 16.41
N GLY A 97 -26.19 8.58 15.39
CA GLY A 97 -27.14 8.32 14.31
C GLY A 97 -27.05 9.30 13.14
N THR A 98 -26.23 10.33 13.22
CA THR A 98 -26.05 11.34 12.15
C THR A 98 -25.38 10.70 10.94
N GLN A 99 -25.86 10.98 9.72
CA GLN A 99 -25.21 10.52 8.49
C GLN A 99 -23.90 11.27 8.26
N VAL A 100 -22.92 10.55 7.67
CA VAL A 100 -21.64 11.18 7.27
C VAL A 100 -21.90 12.26 6.20
N PRO A 101 -21.46 13.51 6.42
CA PRO A 101 -21.66 14.61 5.47
C PRO A 101 -20.92 14.38 4.15
N GLU A 102 -21.44 14.95 3.06
CA GLU A 102 -20.87 14.79 1.72
C GLU A 102 -19.39 15.21 1.63
N HIS A 103 -19.03 16.31 2.26
CA HIS A 103 -17.66 16.82 2.23
C HIS A 103 -16.68 15.94 3.01
N GLU A 104 -17.16 15.23 4.02
CA GLU A 104 -16.33 14.26 4.76
C GLU A 104 -16.15 12.97 3.97
N ILE A 105 -17.22 12.48 3.30
CA ILE A 105 -17.11 11.37 2.34
C ILE A 105 -16.07 11.73 1.27
N ALA A 106 -16.16 12.93 0.69
CA ALA A 106 -15.21 13.41 -0.30
C ALA A 106 -13.77 13.43 0.22
N GLY A 107 -13.57 13.93 1.44
CA GLY A 107 -12.26 13.93 2.10
C GLY A 107 -11.68 12.53 2.33
N ILE A 108 -12.53 11.58 2.74
CA ILE A 108 -12.14 10.18 2.92
C ILE A 108 -11.75 9.56 1.57
N MET A 109 -12.51 9.82 0.50
CA MET A 109 -12.21 9.30 -0.83
C MET A 109 -10.87 9.79 -1.38
N ILE A 110 -10.56 11.10 -1.17
CA ILE A 110 -9.25 11.65 -1.51
C ILE A 110 -8.14 10.94 -0.72
N ALA A 111 -8.33 10.78 0.59
CA ALA A 111 -7.35 10.11 1.44
C ALA A 111 -7.11 8.65 1.04
N LEU A 112 -8.17 7.90 0.70
CA LEU A 112 -8.06 6.52 0.23
C LEU A 112 -7.30 6.42 -1.10
N LEU A 113 -7.58 7.34 -2.04
CA LEU A 113 -6.85 7.38 -3.31
C LEU A 113 -5.36 7.63 -3.09
N MET A 114 -5.02 8.65 -2.31
CA MET A 114 -3.62 9.01 -2.03
C MET A 114 -2.87 7.90 -1.29
N ALA A 115 -3.48 7.32 -0.26
CA ALA A 115 -2.86 6.26 0.53
C ALA A 115 -2.64 4.97 -0.27
N GLY A 116 -3.63 4.56 -1.05
CA GLY A 116 -3.57 3.32 -1.83
C GLY A 116 -2.64 3.39 -3.03
N GLN A 117 -2.52 4.57 -3.66
CA GLN A 117 -1.72 4.72 -4.87
C GLN A 117 -0.21 4.73 -4.57
N HIS A 118 0.27 5.58 -3.66
CA HIS A 118 1.72 5.77 -3.43
C HIS A 118 2.39 4.52 -2.88
N SER A 119 1.81 3.92 -1.86
CA SER A 119 2.36 2.71 -1.24
C SER A 119 2.38 1.54 -2.22
N SER A 120 1.27 1.31 -2.94
CA SER A 120 1.18 0.21 -3.91
C SER A 120 2.09 0.42 -5.12
N SER A 121 2.17 1.65 -5.67
CA SER A 121 3.01 1.93 -6.83
C SER A 121 4.51 1.78 -6.50
N SER A 122 4.93 2.21 -5.32
CA SER A 122 6.30 2.01 -4.85
C SER A 122 6.60 0.52 -4.68
N THR A 123 5.71 -0.22 -4.01
CA THR A 123 5.92 -1.65 -3.75
C THR A 123 5.99 -2.45 -5.05
N ILE A 124 5.06 -2.25 -6.00
CA ILE A 124 5.10 -2.98 -7.26
C ILE A 124 6.32 -2.60 -8.13
N ALA A 125 6.77 -1.33 -8.07
CA ALA A 125 7.99 -0.93 -8.73
C ALA A 125 9.22 -1.68 -8.17
N TRP A 126 9.32 -1.81 -6.85
CA TRP A 126 10.37 -2.61 -6.20
C TRP A 126 10.26 -4.10 -6.55
N ILE A 127 9.05 -4.67 -6.57
CA ILE A 127 8.83 -6.07 -7.00
C ILE A 127 9.40 -6.27 -8.39
N ILE A 128 9.05 -5.44 -9.36
CA ILE A 128 9.53 -5.55 -10.74
C ILE A 128 11.06 -5.44 -10.84
N LEU A 129 11.65 -4.50 -10.11
CA LEU A 129 13.12 -4.33 -10.07
C LEU A 129 13.81 -5.56 -9.46
N ARG A 130 13.28 -6.12 -8.37
CA ARG A 130 13.82 -7.32 -7.72
C ARG A 130 13.65 -8.57 -8.56
N LEU A 131 12.54 -8.71 -9.27
CA LEU A 131 12.32 -9.81 -10.21
C LEU A 131 13.24 -9.69 -11.42
N ALA A 132 13.47 -8.49 -11.94
CA ALA A 132 14.43 -8.26 -13.02
C ALA A 132 15.88 -8.62 -12.61
N GLN A 133 16.23 -8.44 -11.34
CA GLN A 133 17.51 -8.88 -10.76
C GLN A 133 17.58 -10.40 -10.61
N ASN A 134 16.43 -11.08 -10.46
CA ASN A 134 16.31 -12.51 -10.18
C ASN A 134 15.40 -13.21 -11.21
N PRO A 135 15.80 -13.32 -12.49
CA PRO A 135 14.94 -13.88 -13.54
C PRO A 135 14.49 -15.33 -13.30
N HIS A 136 15.30 -16.14 -12.57
CA HIS A 136 14.93 -17.52 -12.19
C HIS A 136 13.66 -17.54 -11.32
N LEU A 137 13.49 -16.57 -10.42
CA LEU A 137 12.31 -16.50 -9.58
C LEU A 137 11.03 -16.16 -10.38
N VAL A 138 11.16 -15.44 -11.50
CA VAL A 138 10.03 -15.20 -12.41
C VAL A 138 9.53 -16.53 -13.01
N GLU A 139 10.43 -17.45 -13.33
CA GLU A 139 10.07 -18.78 -13.84
C GLU A 139 9.52 -19.68 -12.73
N GLU A 140 10.01 -19.58 -11.51
CA GLU A 140 9.44 -20.29 -10.35
C GLU A 140 7.99 -19.83 -10.07
N LEU A 141 7.74 -18.52 -10.10
CA LEU A 141 6.40 -17.95 -9.94
C LEU A 141 5.45 -18.45 -11.04
N LEU A 142 5.91 -18.50 -12.28
CA LEU A 142 5.11 -19.05 -13.39
C LEU A 142 4.83 -20.54 -13.19
N THR A 143 5.82 -21.29 -12.73
CA THR A 143 5.69 -22.72 -12.42
C THR A 143 4.68 -22.95 -11.30
N GLU A 144 4.72 -22.15 -10.24
CA GLU A 144 3.70 -22.18 -9.18
C GLU A 144 2.30 -21.97 -9.76
N GLN A 145 2.10 -20.93 -10.60
CA GLN A 145 0.80 -20.67 -11.21
C GLN A 145 0.32 -21.86 -12.06
N LYS A 146 1.18 -22.42 -12.91
CA LYS A 146 0.83 -23.57 -13.75
C LYS A 146 0.49 -24.81 -12.93
N SER A 147 1.26 -25.10 -11.89
CA SER A 147 1.03 -26.26 -11.03
C SER A 147 -0.28 -26.19 -10.23
N VAL A 148 -0.66 -24.97 -9.83
CA VAL A 148 -1.84 -24.74 -8.97
C VAL A 148 -3.12 -24.48 -9.77
N LEU A 149 -3.01 -23.68 -10.85
CA LEU A 149 -4.15 -23.21 -11.63
C LEU A 149 -4.33 -23.97 -12.95
N GLY A 150 -3.35 -24.80 -13.34
CA GLY A 150 -3.32 -25.54 -14.58
C GLY A 150 -2.50 -24.85 -15.69
N GLU A 151 -2.03 -25.63 -16.65
CA GLU A 151 -1.13 -25.19 -17.73
C GLU A 151 -1.71 -24.05 -18.59
N HIS A 152 -3.02 -24.02 -18.78
CA HIS A 152 -3.69 -22.99 -19.60
C HIS A 152 -3.89 -21.64 -18.87
N LEU A 153 -3.46 -21.52 -17.62
CA LEU A 153 -3.53 -20.31 -16.82
C LEU A 153 -4.87 -19.57 -16.95
N PRO A 154 -5.97 -20.13 -16.45
CA PRO A 154 -7.29 -19.53 -16.55
C PRO A 154 -7.35 -18.15 -15.92
N ALA A 155 -8.46 -17.41 -16.13
CA ALA A 155 -8.69 -16.14 -15.46
C ALA A 155 -8.58 -16.32 -13.94
N LEU A 156 -7.83 -15.42 -13.31
CA LEU A 156 -7.56 -15.46 -11.87
C LEU A 156 -8.83 -15.09 -11.07
N THR A 157 -9.14 -15.88 -10.05
CA THR A 157 -10.17 -15.56 -9.07
C THR A 157 -9.55 -15.07 -7.76
N TYR A 158 -10.36 -14.49 -6.88
CA TYR A 158 -9.87 -14.04 -5.57
C TYR A 158 -9.34 -15.22 -4.73
N GLU A 159 -10.04 -16.36 -4.77
CA GLU A 159 -9.71 -17.57 -4.02
C GLU A 159 -8.38 -18.20 -4.50
N ASP A 160 -8.00 -17.98 -5.75
CA ASP A 160 -6.77 -18.52 -6.31
C ASP A 160 -5.51 -17.86 -5.70
N LEU A 161 -5.62 -16.60 -5.28
CA LEU A 161 -4.48 -15.89 -4.67
C LEU A 161 -3.98 -16.58 -3.39
N SER A 162 -4.87 -17.17 -2.61
CA SER A 162 -4.50 -17.92 -1.40
C SER A 162 -3.74 -19.22 -1.68
N LYS A 163 -3.81 -19.71 -2.91
CA LYS A 163 -3.13 -20.93 -3.37
C LYS A 163 -1.74 -20.66 -3.96
N LEU A 164 -1.31 -19.40 -4.02
CA LEU A 164 -0.06 -18.93 -4.60
C LEU A 164 0.86 -18.34 -3.51
N PRO A 165 1.40 -19.17 -2.60
CA PRO A 165 2.19 -18.72 -1.46
C PRO A 165 3.46 -17.96 -1.89
N LEU A 166 4.18 -18.40 -2.93
CA LEU A 166 5.39 -17.71 -3.38
C LEU A 166 5.10 -16.29 -3.88
N HIS A 167 3.96 -16.06 -4.54
CA HIS A 167 3.52 -14.71 -4.90
C HIS A 167 3.31 -13.83 -3.67
N ALA A 168 2.69 -14.36 -2.60
CA ALA A 168 2.52 -13.64 -1.34
C ALA A 168 3.87 -13.35 -0.66
N GLN A 169 4.79 -14.31 -0.70
CA GLN A 169 6.13 -14.19 -0.14
C GLN A 169 6.98 -13.11 -0.85
N VAL A 170 6.87 -13.00 -2.18
CA VAL A 170 7.49 -11.92 -2.96
C VAL A 170 6.99 -10.54 -2.48
N VAL A 171 5.70 -10.41 -2.25
CA VAL A 171 5.12 -9.16 -1.71
C VAL A 171 5.63 -8.90 -0.29
N LYS A 172 5.58 -9.91 0.59
CA LYS A 172 6.07 -9.82 1.99
C LYS A 172 7.54 -9.38 2.04
N GLU A 173 8.41 -10.04 1.28
CA GLU A 173 9.84 -9.75 1.30
C GLU A 173 10.16 -8.38 0.73
N THR A 174 9.43 -7.96 -0.28
CA THR A 174 9.59 -6.61 -0.83
C THR A 174 9.17 -5.54 0.16
N LEU A 175 8.07 -5.73 0.86
CA LEU A 175 7.61 -4.83 1.92
C LEU A 175 8.56 -4.81 3.12
N ARG A 176 9.25 -5.91 3.41
CA ARG A 176 10.25 -6.00 4.47
C ARG A 176 11.45 -5.08 4.18
N ILE A 177 12.05 -5.20 2.99
CA ILE A 177 13.27 -4.44 2.63
C ILE A 177 12.93 -3.01 2.18
N HIS A 178 11.83 -2.85 1.48
CA HIS A 178 11.43 -1.61 0.83
C HIS A 178 10.10 -1.09 1.38
N ALA A 179 10.00 -0.96 2.71
CA ALA A 179 8.80 -0.43 3.35
C ALA A 179 8.45 0.97 2.80
N PRO A 180 7.26 1.17 2.19
CA PRO A 180 6.88 2.49 1.68
C PRO A 180 6.86 3.57 2.75
N ILE A 181 6.44 3.23 3.97
CA ILE A 181 6.53 4.09 5.16
C ILE A 181 7.47 3.42 6.15
N HIS A 182 8.70 3.92 6.20
CA HIS A 182 9.77 3.32 7.01
C HIS A 182 9.72 3.70 8.49
N SER A 183 9.04 4.81 8.85
CA SER A 183 9.01 5.35 10.22
C SER A 183 7.64 5.93 10.55
N ILE A 184 7.21 5.73 11.79
CA ILE A 184 5.93 6.18 12.31
C ILE A 184 6.18 7.04 13.54
N MET A 185 5.61 8.26 13.58
CA MET A 185 5.74 9.18 14.71
C MET A 185 4.46 9.23 15.55
N ARG A 186 4.63 9.36 16.86
CA ARG A 186 3.54 9.54 17.82
C ARG A 186 3.87 10.63 18.83
N LYS A 187 2.96 11.56 19.04
CA LYS A 187 3.07 12.53 20.13
C LYS A 187 2.71 11.86 21.46
N VAL A 188 3.55 12.03 22.45
CA VAL A 188 3.27 11.56 23.82
C VAL A 188 2.18 12.43 24.43
N LYS A 189 1.01 11.87 24.76
CA LYS A 189 -0.13 12.58 25.36
C LYS A 189 -0.15 12.48 26.88
N GLN A 190 0.40 11.41 27.42
CA GLN A 190 0.58 11.15 28.84
C GLN A 190 1.97 10.61 29.06
N PRO A 191 2.61 10.84 30.23
CA PRO A 191 3.92 10.24 30.53
C PRO A 191 3.89 8.73 30.30
N LEU A 192 4.84 8.21 29.53
CA LEU A 192 4.91 6.81 29.18
C LEU A 192 6.08 6.15 29.88
N VAL A 193 5.81 5.17 30.73
CA VAL A 193 6.84 4.33 31.35
C VAL A 193 7.39 3.39 30.29
N VAL A 194 8.71 3.27 30.23
CA VAL A 194 9.38 2.29 29.37
C VAL A 194 9.54 1.00 30.14
N ASP A 195 8.81 -0.03 29.72
CA ASP A 195 8.77 -1.33 30.41
C ASP A 195 10.16 -1.92 30.63
N GLY A 196 10.35 -2.52 31.81
CA GLY A 196 11.65 -3.10 32.22
C GLY A 196 12.73 -2.08 32.57
N THR A 197 12.40 -0.78 32.61
CA THR A 197 13.35 0.31 32.94
C THR A 197 12.76 1.30 33.95
N ASN A 198 13.61 2.21 34.48
CA ASN A 198 13.17 3.34 35.30
C ASN A 198 12.90 4.61 34.47
N TYR A 199 12.90 4.52 33.13
CA TYR A 199 12.69 5.67 32.26
C TYR A 199 11.22 5.98 32.08
N VAL A 200 10.90 7.29 32.07
CA VAL A 200 9.58 7.81 31.73
C VAL A 200 9.72 8.83 30.61
N VAL A 201 9.03 8.61 29.51
CA VAL A 201 9.00 9.55 28.38
C VAL A 201 7.98 10.65 28.70
N PRO A 202 8.39 11.93 28.81
CA PRO A 202 7.49 13.01 29.13
C PRO A 202 6.66 13.46 27.93
N THR A 203 5.57 14.19 28.17
CA THR A 203 4.65 14.67 27.15
C THR A 203 5.24 15.71 26.18
N SER A 204 6.43 16.26 26.52
CA SER A 204 7.17 17.18 25.64
C SER A 204 7.85 16.46 24.45
N HIS A 205 7.87 15.11 24.44
CA HIS A 205 8.56 14.30 23.43
C HIS A 205 7.60 13.75 22.38
N ASN A 206 8.17 13.43 21.24
CA ASN A 206 7.57 12.56 20.24
C ASN A 206 8.34 11.24 20.21
N LEU A 207 7.64 10.15 20.03
CA LEU A 207 8.23 8.82 19.80
C LEU A 207 8.29 8.57 18.30
N MET A 208 9.37 7.93 17.86
CA MET A 208 9.50 7.41 16.52
C MET A 208 9.70 5.89 16.60
N SER A 209 8.82 5.15 15.96
CA SER A 209 9.00 3.73 15.66
C SER A 209 9.48 3.60 14.22
N SER A 210 10.46 2.74 13.99
CA SER A 210 11.04 2.54 12.65
C SER A 210 10.87 1.08 12.21
N PRO A 211 9.65 0.66 11.81
CA PRO A 211 9.40 -0.72 11.37
C PRO A 211 10.30 -1.12 10.20
N GLY A 212 10.60 -0.21 9.28
CA GLY A 212 11.52 -0.48 8.18
C GLY A 212 12.95 -0.79 8.66
N PHE A 213 13.41 -0.16 9.77
CA PHE A 213 14.70 -0.49 10.35
C PHE A 213 14.66 -1.82 11.12
N SER A 214 13.63 -2.06 11.94
CA SER A 214 13.47 -3.32 12.69
C SER A 214 13.46 -4.54 11.77
N ALA A 215 12.84 -4.41 10.60
CA ALA A 215 12.79 -5.46 9.59
C ALA A 215 14.16 -5.75 8.91
N LEU A 216 15.18 -4.92 9.16
CA LEU A 216 16.55 -5.08 8.62
C LEU A 216 17.57 -5.47 9.69
N LEU A 217 17.13 -5.83 10.89
CA LEU A 217 18.03 -6.28 11.97
C LEU A 217 18.36 -7.77 11.82
N ASP A 218 19.63 -8.10 11.98
CA ASP A 218 20.14 -9.48 11.96
C ASP A 218 19.68 -10.32 13.15
N THR A 219 19.28 -9.67 14.24
CA THR A 219 18.66 -10.30 15.41
C THR A 219 17.30 -10.93 15.08
N HIS A 220 16.62 -10.48 14.02
CA HIS A 220 15.29 -10.95 13.64
C HIS A 220 15.31 -11.72 12.32
N PHE A 221 16.17 -11.33 11.41
CA PHE A 221 16.22 -11.91 10.05
C PHE A 221 17.65 -12.32 9.67
N VAL A 222 17.84 -13.55 9.26
CA VAL A 222 19.13 -14.02 8.74
C VAL A 222 19.43 -13.31 7.42
N ASN A 223 20.64 -12.76 7.25
CA ASN A 223 21.03 -11.99 6.06
C ASN A 223 19.99 -10.92 5.70
N PRO A 224 19.66 -9.99 6.59
CA PRO A 224 18.48 -9.13 6.48
C PRO A 224 18.48 -8.20 5.24
N LEU A 225 19.64 -7.90 4.67
CA LEU A 225 19.77 -7.08 3.46
C LEU A 225 19.63 -7.87 2.17
N HIS A 226 19.65 -9.20 2.25
CA HIS A 226 19.40 -10.06 1.10
C HIS A 226 17.91 -10.23 0.88
N TRP A 227 17.44 -9.88 -0.32
CA TRP A 227 16.06 -10.06 -0.73
C TRP A 227 15.85 -11.51 -1.17
N ASP A 228 15.10 -12.27 -0.38
CA ASP A 228 14.85 -13.69 -0.55
C ASP A 228 13.41 -14.03 -0.14
N PRO A 229 12.49 -14.20 -1.09
CA PRO A 229 11.11 -14.59 -0.78
C PRO A 229 10.98 -15.92 -0.05
N HIS A 230 11.88 -16.89 -0.28
CA HIS A 230 11.86 -18.18 0.42
C HIS A 230 12.14 -18.10 1.92
N ARG A 231 12.60 -16.94 2.38
CA ARG A 231 12.67 -16.63 3.81
C ARG A 231 11.34 -16.88 4.54
N TRP A 232 10.23 -16.76 3.85
CA TRP A 232 8.88 -16.89 4.38
C TRP A 232 8.33 -18.33 4.28
N ASP A 233 9.15 -19.30 3.87
CA ASP A 233 8.78 -20.70 3.92
C ASP A 233 8.62 -21.16 5.36
N ALA A 234 7.74 -22.13 5.59
CA ALA A 234 7.45 -22.65 6.91
C ALA A 234 8.72 -23.09 7.64
N GLY A 235 8.93 -22.59 8.85
CA GLY A 235 10.06 -22.93 9.71
C GLY A 235 11.38 -22.20 9.40
N GLN A 236 11.40 -21.23 8.47
CA GLN A 236 12.59 -20.44 8.15
C GLN A 236 12.71 -19.15 8.98
N LEU A 237 11.65 -18.72 9.65
CA LEU A 237 11.65 -17.51 10.46
C LEU A 237 12.26 -17.77 11.83
N ASN A 238 13.08 -16.85 12.32
CA ASN A 238 13.67 -16.88 13.67
C ASN A 238 12.73 -16.29 14.75
N TYR A 239 11.52 -15.90 14.39
CA TYR A 239 10.47 -15.41 15.28
C TYR A 239 9.14 -16.06 14.91
N GLU A 240 8.26 -16.23 15.89
CA GLU A 240 6.90 -16.66 15.63
C GLU A 240 6.12 -15.49 14.99
N GLU A 241 5.52 -15.69 13.83
CA GLU A 241 4.52 -14.75 13.32
C GLU A 241 3.39 -14.71 14.36
N ASP A 242 3.06 -13.50 14.80
CA ASP A 242 2.13 -13.26 15.91
C ASP A 242 0.68 -13.52 15.45
N ASP A 243 0.42 -14.75 15.06
CA ASP A 243 -0.93 -15.29 14.76
C ASP A 243 -1.68 -15.71 16.04
N ASN A 244 -1.06 -15.48 17.22
CA ASN A 244 -1.68 -15.82 18.48
C ASN A 244 -2.97 -15.03 18.70
N ASP A 245 -4.08 -15.72 18.65
CA ASP A 245 -5.43 -15.24 18.97
C ASP A 245 -5.54 -14.51 20.33
N ALA A 246 -4.54 -14.69 21.22
CA ALA A 246 -4.50 -14.10 22.54
C ALA A 246 -4.35 -12.56 22.56
N GLU A 247 -3.86 -11.96 21.49
CA GLU A 247 -3.69 -10.50 21.37
C GLU A 247 -4.63 -9.82 20.37
N LYS A 248 -5.73 -10.45 20.02
CA LYS A 248 -6.76 -9.82 19.19
C LYS A 248 -7.59 -8.83 20.00
N ILE A 249 -7.75 -7.63 19.48
CA ILE A 249 -8.56 -6.56 20.09
C ILE A 249 -9.56 -6.04 19.06
N ASP A 250 -10.79 -5.87 19.49
CA ASP A 250 -11.81 -5.12 18.75
C ASP A 250 -11.73 -3.63 19.14
N TYR A 251 -11.29 -2.81 18.22
CA TYR A 251 -11.24 -1.35 18.37
C TYR A 251 -12.55 -0.67 17.94
N GLY A 252 -13.60 -1.45 17.63
CA GLY A 252 -14.91 -0.97 17.19
C GLY A 252 -15.13 -1.04 15.67
N TRP A 253 -14.25 -1.73 14.94
CA TRP A 253 -14.37 -2.01 13.50
C TRP A 253 -14.03 -3.46 13.14
N GLY A 254 -13.99 -4.35 14.13
CA GLY A 254 -13.66 -5.76 14.01
C GLY A 254 -12.41 -6.15 14.78
N VAL A 255 -12.28 -7.44 14.98
CA VAL A 255 -11.17 -8.04 15.73
C VAL A 255 -9.92 -8.05 14.88
N VAL A 256 -8.85 -7.42 15.36
CA VAL A 256 -7.55 -7.37 14.70
C VAL A 256 -6.43 -7.79 15.65
N SER A 257 -5.38 -8.41 15.12
CA SER A 257 -4.18 -8.69 15.91
C SER A 257 -3.53 -7.37 16.35
N LYS A 258 -3.06 -7.29 17.58
CA LYS A 258 -2.21 -6.18 18.02
C LYS A 258 -0.96 -6.07 17.18
N GLY A 259 -0.32 -7.19 16.86
CA GLY A 259 0.89 -7.27 16.05
C GLY A 259 2.08 -6.48 16.58
N THR A 260 2.05 -6.05 17.86
CA THR A 260 3.03 -5.12 18.42
C THR A 260 4.38 -5.74 18.66
N ASN A 261 4.47 -7.06 18.78
CA ASN A 261 5.71 -7.80 19.05
C ASN A 261 6.42 -8.29 17.79
N SER A 262 5.78 -8.18 16.63
CA SER A 262 6.39 -8.60 15.37
C SER A 262 7.48 -7.62 14.93
N PRO A 263 8.67 -8.09 14.51
CA PRO A 263 9.68 -7.26 13.85
C PRO A 263 9.30 -6.87 12.43
N TYR A 264 8.26 -7.49 11.86
CA TYR A 264 7.71 -7.24 10.52
C TYR A 264 6.38 -6.49 10.64
N LEU A 265 6.40 -5.18 10.43
CA LEU A 265 5.26 -4.29 10.62
C LEU A 265 5.05 -3.33 9.44
N PRO A 266 5.00 -3.79 8.18
CA PRO A 266 4.87 -2.91 7.02
C PRO A 266 3.53 -2.15 6.99
N PHE A 267 2.51 -2.69 7.64
CA PHE A 267 1.18 -2.09 7.76
C PHE A 267 0.91 -1.48 9.14
N GLY A 268 1.96 -1.36 9.98
CA GLY A 268 1.82 -0.89 11.35
C GLY A 268 1.12 -1.91 12.25
N ALA A 269 0.75 -1.47 13.46
CA ALA A 269 0.13 -2.32 14.48
C ALA A 269 -0.87 -1.58 15.33
N GLY A 270 -1.66 -2.32 16.10
CA GLY A 270 -2.63 -1.83 17.06
C GLY A 270 -3.75 -1.03 16.40
N ARG A 271 -4.28 -0.04 17.14
CA ARG A 271 -5.43 0.76 16.72
C ARG A 271 -5.27 1.47 15.36
N HIS A 272 -4.03 1.77 14.96
CA HIS A 272 -3.72 2.50 13.73
C HIS A 272 -3.10 1.59 12.65
N ARG A 273 -3.31 0.26 12.73
CA ARG A 273 -2.96 -0.66 11.65
C ARG A 273 -3.64 -0.25 10.35
N CYS A 274 -2.97 -0.45 9.24
CA CYS A 274 -3.49 -0.09 7.92
C CYS A 274 -4.81 -0.81 7.63
N ILE A 275 -5.87 -0.05 7.37
CA ILE A 275 -7.18 -0.61 6.98
C ILE A 275 -7.16 -1.23 5.58
N GLY A 276 -6.23 -0.79 4.72
CA GLY A 276 -6.08 -1.24 3.34
C GLY A 276 -5.17 -2.45 3.16
N GLU A 277 -4.72 -3.11 4.21
CA GLU A 277 -3.75 -4.21 4.12
C GLU A 277 -4.22 -5.35 3.20
N GLN A 278 -5.45 -5.83 3.38
CA GLN A 278 -6.01 -6.89 2.54
C GLN A 278 -6.13 -6.46 1.07
N PHE A 279 -6.58 -5.23 0.85
CA PHE A 279 -6.66 -4.67 -0.50
C PHE A 279 -5.28 -4.53 -1.13
N ALA A 280 -4.27 -4.12 -0.38
CA ALA A 280 -2.90 -3.99 -0.86
C ALA A 280 -2.34 -5.35 -1.30
N TYR A 281 -2.50 -6.40 -0.50
CA TYR A 281 -2.08 -7.75 -0.89
C TYR A 281 -2.83 -8.24 -2.13
N LEU A 282 -4.16 -8.08 -2.17
CA LEU A 282 -4.98 -8.43 -3.34
C LEU A 282 -4.47 -7.74 -4.61
N GLN A 283 -4.28 -6.41 -4.56
CA GLN A 283 -3.86 -5.61 -5.70
C GLN A 283 -2.45 -6.01 -6.16
N LEU A 284 -1.49 -6.09 -5.23
CA LEU A 284 -0.09 -6.38 -5.54
C LEU A 284 0.08 -7.80 -6.10
N GLN A 285 -0.58 -8.80 -5.50
CA GLN A 285 -0.51 -10.17 -5.98
C GLN A 285 -1.18 -10.32 -7.35
N THR A 286 -2.34 -9.70 -7.58
CA THR A 286 -3.03 -9.73 -8.87
C THR A 286 -2.16 -9.12 -9.98
N ILE A 287 -1.53 -7.97 -9.72
CA ILE A 287 -0.61 -7.33 -10.67
C ILE A 287 0.60 -8.24 -10.91
N LEU A 288 1.19 -8.80 -9.85
CA LEU A 288 2.35 -9.69 -9.96
C LEU A 288 2.02 -10.93 -10.80
N VAL A 289 0.88 -11.59 -10.53
CA VAL A 289 0.41 -12.76 -11.32
C VAL A 289 0.30 -12.39 -12.80
N ALA A 290 -0.32 -11.26 -13.12
CA ALA A 290 -0.48 -10.81 -14.51
C ALA A 290 0.87 -10.52 -15.18
N PHE A 291 1.80 -9.86 -14.47
CA PHE A 291 3.13 -9.57 -15.00
C PHE A 291 3.93 -10.83 -15.29
N VAL A 292 3.93 -11.81 -14.39
CA VAL A 292 4.63 -13.07 -14.55
C VAL A 292 4.11 -13.87 -15.74
N ARG A 293 2.79 -13.82 -16.00
CA ARG A 293 2.17 -14.48 -17.16
C ARG A 293 2.56 -13.86 -18.49
N GLU A 294 2.69 -12.54 -18.52
CA GLU A 294 2.85 -11.81 -19.79
C GLU A 294 4.31 -11.49 -20.11
N PHE A 295 5.19 -11.37 -19.10
CA PHE A 295 6.53 -10.83 -19.30
C PHE A 295 7.64 -11.67 -18.66
N LYS A 296 8.76 -11.77 -19.38
CA LYS A 296 10.08 -12.09 -18.82
C LYS A 296 10.76 -10.78 -18.48
N LEU A 297 11.43 -10.73 -17.35
CA LEU A 297 12.06 -9.52 -16.84
C LEU A 297 13.55 -9.74 -16.64
N ARG A 298 14.36 -8.73 -16.93
CA ARG A 298 15.78 -8.70 -16.60
C ARG A 298 16.26 -7.27 -16.37
N ASN A 299 17.33 -7.14 -15.61
CA ASN A 299 18.00 -5.85 -15.47
C ASN A 299 18.69 -5.45 -16.77
N VAL A 300 18.80 -4.15 -16.98
CA VAL A 300 19.52 -3.56 -18.12
C VAL A 300 20.94 -4.10 -18.13
N ASN A 301 21.38 -4.58 -19.28
CA ASN A 301 22.70 -5.17 -19.50
C ASN A 301 23.02 -6.36 -18.57
N GLY A 302 22.04 -7.05 -18.01
CA GLY A 302 22.23 -8.16 -17.08
C GLY A 302 22.91 -7.79 -15.77
N SER A 303 22.91 -6.51 -15.37
CA SER A 303 23.47 -6.06 -14.10
C SER A 303 22.78 -6.78 -12.92
N LYS A 304 23.56 -7.06 -11.87
CA LYS A 304 23.03 -7.52 -10.59
C LYS A 304 22.75 -6.38 -9.60
N ASP A 305 23.10 -5.15 -9.98
CA ASP A 305 22.89 -3.99 -9.12
C ASP A 305 21.42 -3.60 -9.06
N ILE A 306 21.00 -3.08 -7.93
CA ILE A 306 19.69 -2.49 -7.75
C ILE A 306 19.87 -1.02 -7.40
N ILE A 307 18.98 -0.20 -7.93
CA ILE A 307 19.02 1.25 -7.64
C ILE A 307 18.73 1.53 -6.17
N GLY A 308 19.17 2.71 -5.71
CA GLY A 308 18.91 3.18 -4.35
C GLY A 308 17.46 3.59 -4.11
N THR A 309 17.19 3.96 -2.88
CA THR A 309 15.87 4.43 -2.43
C THR A 309 15.83 5.95 -2.36
N ASP A 310 14.77 6.55 -2.89
CA ASP A 310 14.42 7.95 -2.72
C ASP A 310 13.60 8.14 -1.44
N TYR A 311 14.12 8.91 -0.50
CA TYR A 311 13.50 9.28 0.77
C TYR A 311 13.07 10.75 0.82
N THR A 312 12.96 11.43 -0.31
CA THR A 312 12.60 12.87 -0.37
C THR A 312 11.11 13.14 -0.14
N SER A 313 10.28 12.10 -0.07
CA SER A 313 8.86 12.16 0.24
C SER A 313 8.53 11.33 1.49
N LEU A 314 7.31 11.46 2.00
CA LEU A 314 6.76 10.57 3.04
C LEU A 314 6.84 9.09 2.62
N PHE A 315 6.59 8.82 1.35
CA PHE A 315 6.65 7.49 0.79
C PHE A 315 8.01 7.25 0.14
N SER A 316 8.75 6.27 0.66
CA SER A 316 9.99 5.82 0.03
C SER A 316 9.68 5.09 -1.28
N ARG A 317 10.51 5.32 -2.30
CA ARG A 317 10.34 4.75 -3.63
C ARG A 317 11.70 4.49 -4.30
N PRO A 318 11.75 3.69 -5.39
CA PRO A 318 12.99 3.57 -6.15
C PRO A 318 13.46 4.93 -6.68
N LEU A 319 14.78 5.18 -6.68
CA LEU A 319 15.35 6.33 -7.38
C LEU A 319 15.03 6.25 -8.88
N ALA A 320 14.83 7.41 -9.50
CA ALA A 320 14.68 7.51 -10.95
C ALA A 320 16.06 7.57 -11.65
N PRO A 321 16.18 7.00 -12.85
CA PRO A 321 15.23 6.15 -13.56
C PRO A 321 15.35 4.68 -13.14
N GLY A 322 14.25 4.08 -12.63
CA GLY A 322 14.16 2.63 -12.43
C GLY A 322 13.79 1.97 -13.77
N VAL A 323 14.75 1.37 -14.44
CA VAL A 323 14.57 0.80 -15.78
C VAL A 323 14.83 -0.70 -15.74
N VAL A 324 13.97 -1.48 -16.40
CA VAL A 324 14.13 -2.91 -16.62
C VAL A 324 13.96 -3.22 -18.11
N GLU A 325 14.63 -4.26 -18.57
CA GLU A 325 14.35 -4.85 -19.86
C GLU A 325 13.26 -5.91 -19.71
N TRP A 326 12.38 -5.98 -20.69
CA TRP A 326 11.30 -6.97 -20.69
C TRP A 326 11.10 -7.56 -22.08
N GLU A 327 10.62 -8.80 -22.10
CA GLU A 327 10.20 -9.53 -23.28
C GLU A 327 8.80 -10.08 -23.03
N ARG A 328 7.90 -9.92 -23.99
CA ARG A 328 6.58 -10.54 -23.88
C ARG A 328 6.68 -12.03 -24.10
N ARG A 329 6.03 -12.81 -23.21
CA ARG A 329 5.95 -14.27 -23.41
C ARG A 329 5.09 -14.59 -24.64
N GLU A 330 5.54 -15.53 -25.45
CA GLU A 330 4.71 -16.08 -26.50
C GLU A 330 3.57 -16.87 -25.86
N LYS A 331 2.35 -16.64 -26.33
CA LYS A 331 1.21 -17.45 -25.89
C LYS A 331 1.34 -18.80 -26.60
N GLU A 332 1.49 -19.86 -25.83
CA GLU A 332 1.32 -21.21 -26.37
C GLU A 332 -0.14 -21.32 -26.84
N LEU A 333 -0.32 -21.48 -28.17
CA LEU A 333 -1.60 -21.63 -28.88
C LEU A 333 -2.29 -22.93 -28.50
#